data_91d388d0ba964997e37cdcf5fb38be97
#
_entry.id   91d388d0ba964997e37cdcf5fb38be97
#
_cell.length_a   1.000
_cell.length_b   1.000
_cell.length_c   1.000
_cell.angle_alpha   90.00
_cell.angle_beta   90.00
_cell.angle_gamma   90.00
#
_symmetry.space_group_name_H-M   'P 1'
#
loop_
_entity.id
_entity.type
_entity.pdbx_description
1 polymer ?
#
loop_
_entity_poly.entity_id
_entity_poly.type
_entity_poly.pdbx_seq_one_letter_code
_entity_poly.pdbx_strand_id
1 'polypeptide(L)'
;RRDELHSVKIRGNLTPGPLAVVECDPEMEHFVYHTWHCSGYERKLCDAGRAFFTPMIFRNLGWYYRTQLTVNVAMFCVSPMDSHGYFSFGGSTGVCRNIADTADVIILEVNEAVPRVLGEGESIHISEVTHVVEAGRLPLWDMQSPEPSETDTMIARHIFPHIHDGATVQLGIGGMPNALGRLIAESDLHDLGMHTELCSDGYLAMFRAGKLTHRRKPLHTGKGVYGLAVGSEELYDWINDNPGLMAMPLSYVNDPYVIAKNDGMISINGCLNADLYGQVASESAGTRQISGTGGQLDFVTGATLSRGGKAFLCMSSTFRDKAGVLHSRVLPHFGGDIITTPRSQAYYVVTEYGAANLAGRSTWERADAMISIAHPDFRDELIRAAEQQKIWLPSNKR
;
A
#
# COMPACT_ATOMS: atom_id res chain seq x y z
N ARG A 1 12.92 28.23 -19.72
CA ARG A 1 11.67 28.90 -19.28
C ARG A 1 11.38 28.79 -17.78
N ARG A 2 12.26 28.12 -17.00
CA ARG A 2 12.13 27.98 -15.54
C ARG A 2 11.88 29.33 -14.87
N ASP A 3 12.62 30.36 -15.27
CA ASP A 3 12.59 31.69 -14.66
C ASP A 3 11.29 32.49 -14.95
N GLU A 4 10.39 31.96 -15.78
CA GLU A 4 9.05 32.51 -16.03
C GLU A 4 8.01 32.00 -15.01
N LEU A 5 8.34 30.98 -14.20
CA LEU A 5 7.48 30.35 -13.22
C LEU A 5 8.00 30.59 -11.81
N HIS A 6 7.13 30.96 -10.88
CA HIS A 6 7.49 31.24 -9.50
C HIS A 6 6.47 30.59 -8.54
N SER A 7 6.97 30.10 -7.39
CA SER A 7 6.14 29.54 -6.31
C SER A 7 5.23 28.38 -6.75
N VAL A 8 5.69 27.55 -7.71
CA VAL A 8 4.90 26.43 -8.22
C VAL A 8 5.01 25.26 -7.26
N LYS A 9 3.87 24.81 -6.72
CA LYS A 9 3.78 23.59 -5.90
C LYS A 9 3.47 22.40 -6.80
N ILE A 10 4.38 21.44 -6.84
CA ILE A 10 4.21 20.17 -7.58
C ILE A 10 3.83 19.09 -6.58
N ARG A 11 2.79 18.34 -6.88
CA ARG A 11 2.36 17.20 -6.07
C ARG A 11 2.42 15.91 -6.89
N GLY A 12 3.12 14.94 -6.34
CA GLY A 12 3.24 13.60 -6.90
C GLY A 12 3.35 12.54 -5.81
N ASN A 13 3.45 11.30 -6.22
CA ASN A 13 3.72 10.18 -5.33
C ASN A 13 4.30 8.99 -6.09
N LEU A 14 5.04 8.16 -5.41
CA LEU A 14 5.63 6.93 -5.95
C LEU A 14 6.35 7.14 -7.28
N THR A 15 7.04 8.26 -7.40
CA THR A 15 7.78 8.62 -8.62
C THR A 15 8.94 7.66 -8.82
N PRO A 16 9.03 6.95 -9.96
CA PRO A 16 10.03 5.88 -10.16
C PRO A 16 11.46 6.39 -10.33
N GLY A 17 11.63 7.67 -10.71
CA GLY A 17 12.94 8.23 -11.02
C GLY A 17 12.98 9.75 -10.98
N PRO A 18 14.11 10.34 -11.40
CA PRO A 18 14.33 11.79 -11.35
C PRO A 18 13.27 12.60 -12.10
N LEU A 19 12.76 13.64 -11.44
CA LEU A 19 11.85 14.62 -12.04
C LEU A 19 12.63 15.83 -12.52
N ALA A 20 12.50 16.17 -13.80
CA ALA A 20 13.20 17.29 -14.40
C ALA A 20 13.00 18.61 -13.65
N VAL A 21 11.78 18.87 -13.16
CA VAL A 21 11.43 20.07 -12.38
C VAL A 21 12.14 20.16 -11.03
N VAL A 22 12.48 19.01 -10.43
CA VAL A 22 13.24 18.93 -9.17
C VAL A 22 14.73 19.04 -9.41
N GLU A 23 15.22 18.38 -10.48
CA GLU A 23 16.65 18.36 -10.78
C GLU A 23 17.15 19.68 -11.36
N CYS A 24 16.34 20.43 -12.11
CA CYS A 24 16.72 21.73 -12.66
C CYS A 24 16.65 22.90 -11.65
N ASP A 25 16.05 22.68 -10.48
CA ASP A 25 15.85 23.71 -9.44
C ASP A 25 16.21 23.14 -8.04
N PRO A 26 17.50 22.81 -7.81
CA PRO A 26 17.94 22.17 -6.56
C PRO A 26 17.74 23.06 -5.32
N GLU A 27 17.71 24.37 -5.47
CA GLU A 27 17.48 25.33 -4.36
C GLU A 27 16.02 25.66 -4.14
N MET A 28 15.11 25.08 -4.93
CA MET A 28 13.64 25.29 -4.85
C MET A 28 13.22 26.76 -4.97
N GLU A 29 13.88 27.52 -5.82
CA GLU A 29 13.55 28.94 -6.07
C GLU A 29 12.25 29.11 -6.86
N HIS A 30 11.90 28.11 -7.68
CA HIS A 30 10.73 28.13 -8.58
C HIS A 30 9.72 27.04 -8.25
N PHE A 31 10.21 25.82 -7.93
CA PHE A 31 9.40 24.63 -7.78
C PHE A 31 9.55 24.02 -6.37
N VAL A 32 8.44 23.75 -5.69
CA VAL A 32 8.42 23.06 -4.39
C VAL A 32 7.71 21.73 -4.56
N TYR A 33 8.43 20.62 -4.36
CA TYR A 33 7.89 19.28 -4.54
C TYR A 33 7.29 18.72 -3.25
N HIS A 34 6.05 18.25 -3.35
CA HIS A 34 5.32 17.60 -2.28
C HIS A 34 5.00 16.15 -2.68
N THR A 35 5.20 15.22 -1.77
CA THR A 35 4.81 13.82 -1.96
C THR A 35 3.94 13.36 -0.80
N TRP A 36 3.04 12.42 -1.04
CA TRP A 36 2.25 11.76 0.01
C TRP A 36 2.52 10.27 0.13
N HIS A 37 3.41 9.72 -0.72
CA HIS A 37 3.92 8.35 -0.61
C HIS A 37 5.27 8.25 -1.30
N CYS A 38 6.32 7.99 -0.53
CA CYS A 38 7.68 8.04 -1.05
C CYS A 38 8.10 6.76 -1.77
N SER A 39 8.57 6.91 -2.99
CA SER A 39 9.45 5.95 -3.67
C SER A 39 10.88 6.02 -3.12
N GLY A 40 11.78 5.19 -3.66
CA GLY A 40 13.21 5.29 -3.34
C GLY A 40 13.85 6.62 -3.73
N TYR A 41 13.37 7.25 -4.80
CA TYR A 41 13.81 8.58 -5.24
C TYR A 41 13.31 9.67 -4.29
N GLU A 42 12.01 9.71 -4.01
CA GLU A 42 11.39 10.71 -3.14
C GLU A 42 11.92 10.66 -1.71
N ARG A 43 12.23 9.45 -1.21
CA ARG A 43 12.88 9.28 0.10
C ARG A 43 14.22 10.01 0.17
N LYS A 44 15.04 9.94 -0.89
CA LYS A 44 16.31 10.67 -0.96
C LYS A 44 16.10 12.18 -1.00
N LEU A 45 15.05 12.64 -1.67
CA LEU A 45 14.69 14.06 -1.68
C LEU A 45 14.22 14.53 -0.30
N CYS A 46 13.40 13.76 0.41
CA CYS A 46 13.00 14.07 1.79
C CYS A 46 14.21 14.09 2.73
N ASP A 47 15.12 13.12 2.62
CA ASP A 47 16.37 13.08 3.41
C ASP A 47 17.25 14.33 3.16
N ALA A 48 17.21 14.90 1.96
CA ALA A 48 17.94 16.10 1.56
C ALA A 48 17.18 17.42 1.80
N GLY A 49 15.95 17.37 2.31
CA GLY A 49 15.09 18.55 2.48
C GLY A 49 14.59 19.16 1.16
N ARG A 50 14.62 18.40 0.06
CA ARG A 50 14.22 18.81 -1.30
C ARG A 50 12.82 18.32 -1.70
N ALA A 51 12.12 17.61 -0.81
CA ALA A 51 10.72 17.27 -0.95
C ALA A 51 10.04 17.30 0.42
N PHE A 52 8.76 17.68 0.42
CA PHE A 52 7.96 17.78 1.63
C PHE A 52 6.87 16.71 1.64
N PHE A 53 6.90 15.87 2.69
CA PHE A 53 5.90 14.83 2.85
C PHE A 53 4.58 15.41 3.36
N THR A 54 3.49 15.01 2.73
CA THR A 54 2.12 15.36 3.14
C THR A 54 1.41 14.10 3.61
N PRO A 55 1.15 13.91 4.91
CA PRO A 55 0.48 12.72 5.40
C PRO A 55 -0.97 12.69 4.90
N MET A 56 -1.30 11.68 4.10
CA MET A 56 -2.63 11.46 3.54
C MET A 56 -3.02 9.98 3.67
N ILE A 57 -4.15 9.71 4.32
CA ILE A 57 -4.76 8.40 4.28
C ILE A 57 -5.57 8.24 2.99
N PHE A 58 -5.44 7.12 2.30
CA PHE A 58 -5.90 7.00 0.92
C PHE A 58 -7.43 7.09 0.75
N ARG A 59 -8.23 6.59 1.69
CA ARG A 59 -9.70 6.78 1.64
C ARG A 59 -10.11 8.27 1.55
N ASN A 60 -9.29 9.16 2.10
CA ASN A 60 -9.59 10.59 2.16
C ASN A 60 -9.01 11.40 1.00
N LEU A 61 -8.30 10.78 0.02
CA LEU A 61 -7.68 11.50 -1.09
C LEU A 61 -8.68 12.41 -1.81
N GLY A 62 -9.83 11.88 -2.20
CA GLY A 62 -10.86 12.66 -2.86
C GLY A 62 -11.39 13.83 -2.01
N TRP A 63 -11.47 13.68 -0.69
CA TRP A 63 -11.85 14.76 0.22
C TRP A 63 -10.78 15.85 0.29
N TYR A 64 -9.48 15.47 0.40
CA TYR A 64 -8.39 16.45 0.41
C TYR A 64 -8.39 17.31 -0.85
N TYR A 65 -8.51 16.68 -2.02
CA TYR A 65 -8.51 17.41 -3.30
C TYR A 65 -9.73 18.32 -3.45
N ARG A 66 -10.92 17.89 -3.06
CA ARG A 66 -12.13 18.69 -3.17
C ARG A 66 -12.22 19.84 -2.16
N THR A 67 -11.54 19.77 -1.01
CA THR A 67 -11.81 20.71 0.10
C THR A 67 -10.57 21.40 0.66
N GLN A 68 -9.39 20.85 0.53
CA GLN A 68 -8.16 21.33 1.20
C GLN A 68 -7.05 21.74 0.24
N LEU A 69 -7.06 21.20 -0.97
CA LEU A 69 -5.99 21.41 -1.93
C LEU A 69 -6.53 22.13 -3.16
N THR A 70 -5.75 23.09 -3.65
CA THR A 70 -6.01 23.75 -4.95
C THR A 70 -5.21 23.02 -6.02
N VAL A 71 -5.85 22.68 -7.14
CA VAL A 71 -5.23 22.08 -8.31
C VAL A 71 -5.47 22.98 -9.50
N ASN A 72 -4.48 23.80 -9.88
CA ASN A 72 -4.60 24.63 -11.06
C ASN A 72 -4.35 23.83 -12.34
N VAL A 73 -3.37 22.91 -12.31
CA VAL A 73 -3.04 22.06 -13.47
C VAL A 73 -2.93 20.62 -13.00
N ALA A 74 -3.63 19.71 -13.65
CA ALA A 74 -3.45 18.27 -13.52
C ALA A 74 -2.83 17.70 -14.80
N MET A 75 -1.86 16.81 -14.64
CA MET A 75 -1.20 16.12 -15.76
C MET A 75 -1.32 14.62 -15.54
N PHE A 76 -1.84 13.89 -16.52
CA PHE A 76 -2.04 12.44 -16.45
C PHE A 76 -1.48 11.75 -17.68
N CYS A 77 -0.81 10.63 -17.46
CA CYS A 77 -0.50 9.67 -18.52
C CYS A 77 -1.71 8.73 -18.67
N VAL A 78 -2.22 8.60 -19.90
CA VAL A 78 -3.47 7.91 -20.21
C VAL A 78 -3.35 7.01 -21.44
N SER A 79 -4.31 6.08 -21.60
CA SER A 79 -4.43 5.25 -22.82
C SER A 79 -4.77 6.10 -24.05
N PRO A 80 -4.61 5.56 -25.26
CA PRO A 80 -5.24 6.14 -26.45
C PRO A 80 -6.74 6.34 -26.26
N MET A 81 -7.29 7.36 -26.96
CA MET A 81 -8.72 7.65 -26.93
C MET A 81 -9.52 6.54 -27.61
N ASP A 82 -10.60 6.12 -26.98
CA ASP A 82 -11.53 5.16 -27.59
C ASP A 82 -12.48 5.80 -28.61
N SER A 83 -13.29 4.99 -29.26
CA SER A 83 -14.26 5.45 -30.28
C SER A 83 -15.38 6.33 -29.72
N HIS A 84 -15.52 6.43 -28.40
CA HIS A 84 -16.50 7.23 -27.69
C HIS A 84 -15.92 8.52 -27.08
N GLY A 85 -14.63 8.78 -27.29
CA GLY A 85 -13.94 9.99 -26.80
C GLY A 85 -13.37 9.87 -25.39
N TYR A 86 -13.20 8.67 -24.84
CA TYR A 86 -12.66 8.45 -23.50
C TYR A 86 -11.20 7.98 -23.53
N PHE A 87 -10.42 8.50 -22.59
CA PHE A 87 -9.07 8.06 -22.25
C PHE A 87 -9.10 7.34 -20.90
N SER A 88 -8.45 6.19 -20.78
CA SER A 88 -8.35 5.46 -19.51
C SER A 88 -7.14 5.92 -18.72
N PHE A 89 -7.29 6.08 -17.40
CA PHE A 89 -6.18 6.34 -16.46
C PHE A 89 -5.33 5.08 -16.21
N GLY A 90 -5.70 3.94 -16.74
CA GLY A 90 -4.97 2.68 -16.60
C GLY A 90 -4.72 2.29 -15.15
N GLY A 91 -3.50 1.88 -14.83
CA GLY A 91 -3.12 1.49 -13.47
C GLY A 91 -3.17 2.61 -12.42
N SER A 92 -3.39 3.86 -12.81
CA SER A 92 -3.46 5.02 -11.91
C SER A 92 -4.88 5.48 -11.56
N THR A 93 -5.91 4.72 -11.93
CA THR A 93 -7.33 5.05 -11.74
C THR A 93 -7.65 5.57 -10.34
N GLY A 94 -7.11 4.93 -9.30
CA GLY A 94 -7.48 5.19 -7.91
C GLY A 94 -7.35 6.63 -7.44
N VAL A 95 -6.49 7.43 -8.05
CA VAL A 95 -6.22 8.84 -7.65
C VAL A 95 -6.64 9.84 -8.71
N CYS A 96 -6.59 9.48 -10.00
CA CYS A 96 -6.67 10.43 -11.10
C CYS A 96 -8.02 11.15 -11.18
N ARG A 97 -9.14 10.44 -11.08
CA ARG A 97 -10.48 11.05 -11.21
C ARG A 97 -10.72 12.14 -10.16
N ASN A 98 -10.35 11.89 -8.89
CA ASN A 98 -10.50 12.85 -7.81
C ASN A 98 -9.69 14.13 -8.03
N ILE A 99 -8.55 14.04 -8.71
CA ILE A 99 -7.70 15.19 -9.05
C ILE A 99 -8.30 15.92 -10.26
N ALA A 100 -8.72 15.19 -11.29
CA ALA A 100 -9.32 15.75 -12.50
C ALA A 100 -10.58 16.56 -12.19
N ASP A 101 -11.44 16.08 -11.29
CA ASP A 101 -12.69 16.74 -10.87
C ASP A 101 -12.47 18.13 -10.25
N THR A 102 -11.25 18.47 -9.84
CA THR A 102 -10.93 19.70 -9.12
C THR A 102 -9.92 20.59 -9.85
N ALA A 103 -9.39 20.15 -10.98
CA ALA A 103 -8.37 20.87 -11.74
C ALA A 103 -8.98 21.95 -12.65
N ASP A 104 -8.34 23.13 -12.71
CA ASP A 104 -8.73 24.19 -13.65
C ASP A 104 -8.29 23.87 -15.08
N VAL A 105 -7.12 23.23 -15.23
CA VAL A 105 -6.52 22.83 -16.50
C VAL A 105 -6.13 21.35 -16.45
N ILE A 106 -6.54 20.59 -17.45
CA ILE A 106 -6.20 19.17 -17.55
C ILE A 106 -5.36 18.93 -18.81
N ILE A 107 -4.18 18.35 -18.61
CA ILE A 107 -3.25 17.97 -19.67
C ILE A 107 -3.11 16.45 -19.68
N LEU A 108 -3.38 15.81 -20.80
CA LEU A 108 -3.18 14.38 -20.97
C LEU A 108 -1.93 14.11 -21.82
N GLU A 109 -1.10 13.19 -21.33
CA GLU A 109 -0.04 12.54 -22.11
C GLU A 109 -0.55 11.17 -22.55
N VAL A 110 -0.82 11.02 -23.85
CA VAL A 110 -1.33 9.79 -24.44
C VAL A 110 -0.18 8.83 -24.69
N ASN A 111 -0.19 7.70 -23.99
CA ASN A 111 0.81 6.63 -24.11
C ASN A 111 0.15 5.32 -24.54
N GLU A 112 0.53 4.81 -25.70
CA GLU A 112 -0.01 3.57 -26.28
C GLU A 112 0.22 2.31 -25.43
N ALA A 113 1.12 2.36 -24.44
CA ALA A 113 1.36 1.25 -23.53
C ALA A 113 0.38 1.23 -22.33
N VAL A 114 -0.33 2.33 -22.06
CA VAL A 114 -1.28 2.40 -20.93
C VAL A 114 -2.49 1.52 -21.22
N PRO A 115 -2.81 0.52 -20.37
CA PRO A 115 -3.94 -0.35 -20.59
C PRO A 115 -5.26 0.40 -20.42
N ARG A 116 -6.26 0.03 -21.21
CA ARG A 116 -7.63 0.43 -20.97
C ARG A 116 -8.21 -0.47 -19.89
N VAL A 117 -8.53 0.11 -18.73
CA VAL A 117 -9.16 -0.63 -17.64
C VAL A 117 -10.67 -0.38 -17.61
N LEU A 118 -11.41 -1.31 -17.00
CA LEU A 118 -12.84 -1.22 -16.83
C LEU A 118 -13.17 -0.99 -15.37
N GLY A 119 -14.17 -0.15 -15.08
CA GLY A 119 -14.54 0.14 -13.71
C GLY A 119 -15.46 1.33 -13.55
N GLU A 120 -15.14 2.19 -12.59
CA GLU A 120 -15.87 3.42 -12.31
C GLU A 120 -14.87 4.54 -11.96
N GLY A 121 -14.97 5.68 -12.65
CA GLY A 121 -14.00 6.77 -12.52
C GLY A 121 -12.62 6.47 -13.12
N GLU A 122 -12.51 5.44 -13.94
CA GLU A 122 -11.28 4.94 -14.57
C GLU A 122 -10.90 5.70 -15.85
N SER A 123 -11.76 6.62 -16.30
CA SER A 123 -11.59 7.32 -17.57
C SER A 123 -11.99 8.80 -17.49
N ILE A 124 -11.59 9.55 -18.52
CA ILE A 124 -11.93 10.94 -18.72
C ILE A 124 -12.33 11.18 -20.17
N HIS A 125 -13.41 11.93 -20.39
CA HIS A 125 -13.87 12.25 -21.75
C HIS A 125 -13.12 13.46 -22.31
N ILE A 126 -12.88 13.51 -23.62
CA ILE A 126 -12.14 14.58 -24.31
C ILE A 126 -12.75 15.97 -24.06
N SER A 127 -14.04 16.09 -23.81
CA SER A 127 -14.70 17.35 -23.49
C SER A 127 -14.29 17.97 -22.14
N GLU A 128 -13.67 17.20 -21.26
CA GLU A 128 -13.16 17.64 -19.96
C GLU A 128 -11.69 18.08 -20.03
N VAL A 129 -11.01 17.83 -21.16
CA VAL A 129 -9.56 17.95 -21.31
C VAL A 129 -9.20 19.28 -21.98
N THR A 130 -8.19 19.97 -21.42
CA THR A 130 -7.71 21.24 -21.98
C THR A 130 -6.66 21.02 -23.07
N HIS A 131 -5.72 20.09 -22.84
CA HIS A 131 -4.63 19.80 -23.78
C HIS A 131 -4.36 18.30 -23.85
N VAL A 132 -4.02 17.83 -25.05
CA VAL A 132 -3.58 16.45 -25.30
C VAL A 132 -2.20 16.49 -25.97
N VAL A 133 -1.29 15.65 -25.46
CA VAL A 133 0.07 15.46 -25.98
C VAL A 133 0.23 14.00 -26.36
N GLU A 134 0.56 13.71 -27.60
CA GLU A 134 0.84 12.35 -28.07
C GLU A 134 2.30 11.99 -27.72
N ALA A 135 2.48 10.98 -26.88
CA ALA A 135 3.80 10.50 -26.46
C ALA A 135 4.25 9.25 -27.24
N GLY A 136 3.37 8.65 -28.04
CA GLY A 136 3.60 7.35 -28.67
C GLY A 136 3.64 6.22 -27.62
N ARG A 137 4.45 5.19 -27.85
CA ARG A 137 4.58 4.05 -26.93
C ARG A 137 5.81 4.22 -26.03
N LEU A 138 5.59 4.66 -24.80
CA LEU A 138 6.61 4.72 -23.76
C LEU A 138 6.49 3.52 -22.81
N PRO A 139 7.60 2.96 -22.29
CA PRO A 139 7.54 1.88 -21.34
C PRO A 139 6.81 2.32 -20.05
N LEU A 140 5.94 1.46 -19.54
CA LEU A 140 5.35 1.63 -18.22
C LEU A 140 6.35 1.25 -17.13
N TRP A 141 6.08 1.68 -15.91
CA TRP A 141 6.90 1.29 -14.78
C TRP A 141 6.76 -0.22 -14.51
N ASP A 142 7.82 -0.94 -14.85
CA ASP A 142 7.96 -2.36 -14.50
C ASP A 142 8.51 -2.46 -13.07
N MET A 143 7.61 -2.63 -12.12
CA MET A 143 8.00 -2.85 -10.73
C MET A 143 8.10 -4.35 -10.47
N GLN A 144 9.21 -4.94 -10.90
CA GLN A 144 9.50 -6.33 -10.60
C GLN A 144 9.57 -6.52 -9.08
N SER A 145 8.74 -7.39 -8.58
CA SER A 145 8.80 -7.78 -7.18
C SER A 145 10.02 -8.69 -6.96
N PRO A 146 10.79 -8.45 -5.90
CA PRO A 146 11.94 -9.30 -5.59
C PRO A 146 11.52 -10.75 -5.35
N GLU A 147 12.41 -11.69 -5.66
CA GLU A 147 12.22 -13.08 -5.25
C GLU A 147 12.07 -13.17 -3.72
N PRO A 148 11.10 -13.96 -3.22
CA PRO A 148 10.89 -14.11 -1.80
C PRO A 148 12.11 -14.68 -1.08
N SER A 149 12.52 -14.05 0.01
CA SER A 149 13.51 -14.59 0.92
C SER A 149 12.94 -15.76 1.75
N GLU A 150 13.81 -16.50 2.45
CA GLU A 150 13.38 -17.51 3.41
C GLU A 150 12.49 -16.92 4.51
N THR A 151 12.86 -15.74 5.01
CA THR A 151 12.07 -14.98 6.00
C THR A 151 10.67 -14.65 5.46
N ASP A 152 10.56 -14.16 4.22
CA ASP A 152 9.27 -13.89 3.58
C ASP A 152 8.40 -15.15 3.49
N THR A 153 9.02 -16.27 3.13
CA THR A 153 8.34 -17.56 3.02
C THR A 153 7.84 -18.05 4.38
N MET A 154 8.62 -17.89 5.44
CA MET A 154 8.21 -18.27 6.80
C MET A 154 7.05 -17.40 7.29
N ILE A 155 7.10 -16.09 7.09
CA ILE A 155 5.99 -15.16 7.42
C ILE A 155 4.72 -15.58 6.66
N ALA A 156 4.82 -15.83 5.35
CA ALA A 156 3.70 -16.28 4.53
C ALA A 156 3.08 -17.60 5.05
N ARG A 157 3.91 -18.56 5.51
CA ARG A 157 3.43 -19.80 6.12
C ARG A 157 2.66 -19.59 7.42
N HIS A 158 2.97 -18.57 8.21
CA HIS A 158 2.20 -18.23 9.41
C HIS A 158 0.85 -17.58 9.10
N ILE A 159 0.72 -16.93 7.94
CA ILE A 159 -0.53 -16.29 7.51
C ILE A 159 -1.45 -17.29 6.79
N PHE A 160 -0.88 -18.17 5.98
CA PHE A 160 -1.60 -19.08 5.10
C PHE A 160 -2.74 -19.87 5.79
N PRO A 161 -2.58 -20.44 7.01
CA PRO A 161 -3.65 -21.17 7.71
C PRO A 161 -4.89 -20.34 8.06
N HIS A 162 -4.80 -19.02 7.95
CA HIS A 162 -5.92 -18.11 8.22
C HIS A 162 -6.76 -17.80 6.97
N ILE A 163 -6.32 -18.23 5.79
CA ILE A 163 -7.02 -18.05 4.53
C ILE A 163 -7.89 -19.27 4.28
N HIS A 164 -9.13 -19.06 3.92
CA HIS A 164 -10.10 -20.13 3.64
C HIS A 164 -10.73 -19.94 2.26
N ASP A 165 -11.39 -20.95 1.76
CA ASP A 165 -12.11 -20.88 0.50
C ASP A 165 -13.14 -19.76 0.48
N GLY A 166 -13.14 -19.00 -0.60
CA GLY A 166 -14.02 -17.86 -0.77
C GLY A 166 -13.60 -16.60 0.00
N ALA A 167 -12.48 -16.61 0.74
CA ALA A 167 -11.95 -15.41 1.38
C ALA A 167 -11.67 -14.32 0.34
N THR A 168 -11.93 -13.07 0.72
CA THR A 168 -11.51 -11.91 -0.08
C THR A 168 -10.16 -11.43 0.45
N VAL A 169 -9.17 -11.30 -0.43
CA VAL A 169 -7.80 -10.97 -0.04
C VAL A 169 -7.36 -9.59 -0.52
N GLN A 170 -6.60 -8.90 0.34
CA GLN A 170 -5.80 -7.74 0.02
C GLN A 170 -4.35 -8.05 0.34
N LEU A 171 -3.49 -7.91 -0.65
CA LEU A 171 -2.04 -8.10 -0.57
C LEU A 171 -1.34 -6.77 -0.85
N GLY A 172 -0.25 -6.51 -0.14
CA GLY A 172 0.71 -5.48 -0.51
C GLY A 172 1.62 -5.93 -1.66
N ILE A 173 2.75 -5.27 -1.80
CA ILE A 173 3.82 -5.59 -2.76
C ILE A 173 5.08 -6.01 -2.02
N GLY A 174 5.98 -6.75 -2.71
CA GLY A 174 7.26 -7.18 -2.17
C GLY A 174 7.38 -8.70 -2.02
N GLY A 175 8.48 -9.15 -1.42
CA GLY A 175 8.82 -10.58 -1.31
C GLY A 175 7.77 -11.41 -0.56
N MET A 176 7.31 -10.94 0.60
CA MET A 176 6.34 -11.67 1.42
C MET A 176 4.96 -11.83 0.75
N PRO A 177 4.32 -10.79 0.18
CA PRO A 177 3.11 -10.96 -0.60
C PRO A 177 3.26 -11.92 -1.79
N ASN A 178 4.42 -11.90 -2.46
CA ASN A 178 4.72 -12.86 -3.52
C ASN A 178 4.84 -14.29 -3.01
N ALA A 179 5.54 -14.51 -1.87
CA ALA A 179 5.61 -15.82 -1.24
C ALA A 179 4.22 -16.36 -0.93
N LEU A 180 3.34 -15.51 -0.37
CA LEU A 180 1.97 -15.91 -0.05
C LEU A 180 1.14 -16.18 -1.31
N GLY A 181 1.27 -15.36 -2.35
CA GLY A 181 0.61 -15.59 -3.64
C GLY A 181 1.01 -16.93 -4.27
N ARG A 182 2.29 -17.32 -4.19
CA ARG A 182 2.78 -18.63 -4.63
C ARG A 182 2.19 -19.78 -3.79
N LEU A 183 2.20 -19.67 -2.45
CA LEU A 183 1.58 -20.66 -1.57
C LEU A 183 0.10 -20.86 -1.87
N ILE A 184 -0.65 -19.77 -2.12
CA ILE A 184 -2.05 -19.83 -2.51
C ILE A 184 -2.19 -20.51 -3.87
N ALA A 185 -1.38 -20.15 -4.86
CA ALA A 185 -1.43 -20.73 -6.21
C ALA A 185 -1.19 -22.24 -6.21
N GLU A 186 -0.31 -22.73 -5.35
CA GLU A 186 0.06 -24.15 -5.20
C GLU A 186 -0.88 -24.96 -4.28
N SER A 187 -1.77 -24.28 -3.54
CA SER A 187 -2.67 -24.91 -2.55
C SER A 187 -3.96 -25.47 -3.16
N ASP A 188 -4.77 -26.12 -2.32
CA ASP A 188 -6.14 -26.56 -2.66
C ASP A 188 -7.19 -25.45 -2.47
N LEU A 189 -6.80 -24.24 -2.04
CA LEU A 189 -7.71 -23.12 -1.89
C LEU A 189 -8.41 -22.77 -3.21
N HIS A 190 -9.67 -22.39 -3.14
CA HIS A 190 -10.47 -22.03 -4.31
C HIS A 190 -11.47 -20.91 -4.03
N ASP A 191 -11.97 -20.32 -5.09
CA ASP A 191 -13.01 -19.28 -5.08
C ASP A 191 -12.63 -18.00 -4.32
N LEU A 192 -11.34 -17.66 -4.26
CA LEU A 192 -10.89 -16.44 -3.61
C LEU A 192 -11.41 -15.19 -4.35
N GLY A 193 -11.62 -14.13 -3.61
CA GLY A 193 -11.95 -12.80 -4.09
C GLY A 193 -10.77 -11.84 -3.98
N MET A 194 -10.75 -10.80 -4.82
CA MET A 194 -9.81 -9.68 -4.72
C MET A 194 -10.58 -8.40 -4.40
N HIS A 195 -10.16 -7.71 -3.34
CA HIS A 195 -10.52 -6.32 -3.06
C HIS A 195 -9.28 -5.67 -2.46
N THR A 196 -8.56 -4.88 -3.25
CA THR A 196 -7.21 -4.45 -2.92
C THR A 196 -6.95 -3.00 -3.33
N GLU A 197 -6.12 -2.31 -2.58
CA GLU A 197 -5.58 -1.02 -2.99
C GLU A 197 -4.75 -1.14 -4.26
N LEU A 198 -3.82 -2.10 -4.27
CA LEU A 198 -2.87 -2.30 -5.35
C LEU A 198 -2.99 -3.71 -5.93
N CYS A 199 -3.27 -3.80 -7.23
CA CYS A 199 -3.21 -5.02 -8.02
C CYS A 199 -1.76 -5.24 -8.47
N SER A 200 -1.21 -6.43 -8.19
CA SER A 200 0.17 -6.81 -8.47
C SER A 200 0.27 -8.20 -9.09
N ASP A 201 1.47 -8.61 -9.52
CA ASP A 201 1.73 -9.93 -10.14
C ASP A 201 1.33 -11.12 -9.26
N GLY A 202 1.29 -10.95 -7.93
CA GLY A 202 0.78 -11.98 -7.02
C GLY A 202 -0.68 -12.37 -7.34
N TYR A 203 -1.52 -11.42 -7.72
CA TYR A 203 -2.90 -11.71 -8.15
C TYR A 203 -2.97 -12.36 -9.52
N LEU A 204 -2.10 -11.95 -10.45
CA LEU A 204 -2.00 -12.60 -11.75
C LEU A 204 -1.62 -14.07 -11.61
N ALA A 205 -0.67 -14.39 -10.73
CA ALA A 205 -0.27 -15.77 -10.43
C ALA A 205 -1.44 -16.58 -9.84
N MET A 206 -2.18 -16.03 -8.88
CA MET A 206 -3.37 -16.69 -8.30
C MET A 206 -4.49 -16.87 -9.34
N PHE A 207 -4.68 -15.90 -10.25
CA PHE A 207 -5.66 -15.98 -11.33
C PHE A 207 -5.29 -17.10 -12.31
N ARG A 208 -4.03 -17.17 -12.76
CA ARG A 208 -3.54 -18.22 -13.67
C ARG A 208 -3.66 -19.62 -13.06
N ALA A 209 -3.51 -19.73 -11.74
CA ALA A 209 -3.72 -20.97 -11.00
C ALA A 209 -5.22 -21.30 -10.77
N GLY A 210 -6.16 -20.49 -11.26
CA GLY A 210 -7.59 -20.69 -11.09
C GLY A 210 -8.13 -20.44 -9.68
N LYS A 211 -7.37 -19.75 -8.82
CA LYS A 211 -7.73 -19.48 -7.42
C LYS A 211 -8.65 -18.28 -7.27
N LEU A 212 -8.53 -17.27 -8.15
CA LEU A 212 -9.33 -16.04 -8.14
C LEU A 212 -10.54 -16.18 -9.08
N THR A 213 -11.70 -16.46 -8.54
CA THR A 213 -12.97 -16.51 -9.28
C THR A 213 -13.89 -15.36 -8.92
N HIS A 214 -13.68 -14.72 -7.77
CA HIS A 214 -14.50 -13.64 -7.22
C HIS A 214 -15.97 -14.01 -6.99
N ARG A 215 -16.39 -15.26 -7.25
CA ARG A 215 -17.80 -15.65 -7.25
C ARG A 215 -18.45 -15.70 -5.88
N ARG A 216 -17.64 -15.82 -4.80
CA ARG A 216 -18.15 -15.81 -3.42
C ARG A 216 -18.11 -14.43 -2.75
N LYS A 217 -17.60 -13.39 -3.45
CA LYS A 217 -17.66 -12.02 -2.92
C LYS A 217 -19.12 -11.58 -2.79
N PRO A 218 -19.53 -11.04 -1.62
CA PRO A 218 -20.85 -10.45 -1.45
C PRO A 218 -21.01 -9.15 -2.24
N LEU A 219 -19.91 -8.38 -2.36
CA LEU A 219 -19.85 -7.12 -3.08
C LEU A 219 -19.07 -7.28 -4.39
N HIS A 220 -19.63 -6.82 -5.52
CA HIS A 220 -19.06 -6.98 -6.86
C HIS A 220 -18.75 -8.45 -7.19
N THR A 221 -19.75 -9.31 -7.01
CA THR A 221 -19.64 -10.75 -7.31
C THR A 221 -19.14 -10.98 -8.74
N GLY A 222 -18.13 -11.86 -8.88
CA GLY A 222 -17.50 -12.16 -10.16
C GLY A 222 -16.48 -11.13 -10.63
N LYS A 223 -16.16 -10.10 -9.83
CA LYS A 223 -15.19 -9.06 -10.18
C LYS A 223 -14.11 -8.89 -9.10
N GLY A 224 -12.85 -8.83 -9.53
CA GLY A 224 -11.73 -8.38 -8.72
C GLY A 224 -11.69 -6.85 -8.67
N VAL A 225 -11.78 -6.26 -7.50
CA VAL A 225 -11.80 -4.79 -7.31
C VAL A 225 -10.41 -4.31 -6.90
N TYR A 226 -9.92 -3.23 -7.54
CA TYR A 226 -8.64 -2.62 -7.20
C TYR A 226 -8.65 -1.10 -7.43
N GLY A 227 -7.75 -0.40 -6.76
CA GLY A 227 -7.57 1.05 -6.94
C GLY A 227 -6.44 1.40 -7.90
N LEU A 228 -5.30 0.76 -7.72
CA LEU A 228 -4.07 0.97 -8.47
C LEU A 228 -3.55 -0.37 -9.03
N ALA A 229 -2.76 -0.33 -10.10
CA ALA A 229 -2.08 -1.51 -10.63
C ALA A 229 -0.64 -1.17 -11.02
N VAL A 230 0.31 -1.95 -10.53
CA VAL A 230 1.74 -1.85 -10.87
C VAL A 230 2.36 -3.24 -10.84
N GLY A 231 3.10 -3.60 -11.87
CA GLY A 231 3.80 -4.88 -11.99
C GLY A 231 4.45 -5.07 -13.35
N SER A 232 4.48 -6.31 -13.80
CA SER A 232 5.04 -6.71 -15.08
C SER A 232 4.19 -6.25 -16.28
N GLU A 233 4.75 -6.33 -17.48
CA GLU A 233 4.01 -6.13 -18.73
C GLU A 233 2.80 -7.11 -18.82
N GLU A 234 2.98 -8.35 -18.37
CA GLU A 234 1.90 -9.34 -18.32
C GLU A 234 0.73 -8.95 -17.40
N LEU A 235 1.01 -8.23 -16.29
CA LEU A 235 -0.03 -7.67 -15.43
C LEU A 235 -0.80 -6.59 -16.17
N TYR A 236 -0.12 -5.69 -16.90
CA TYR A 236 -0.78 -4.64 -17.68
C TYR A 236 -1.63 -5.23 -18.81
N ASP A 237 -1.16 -6.28 -19.46
CA ASP A 237 -1.97 -7.03 -20.45
C ASP A 237 -3.20 -7.69 -19.80
N TRP A 238 -3.05 -8.25 -18.60
CA TRP A 238 -4.16 -8.89 -17.89
C TRP A 238 -5.27 -7.92 -17.48
N ILE A 239 -4.92 -6.70 -17.06
CA ILE A 239 -5.92 -5.70 -16.66
C ILE A 239 -6.55 -4.98 -17.85
N ASN A 240 -5.95 -5.08 -19.06
CA ASN A 240 -6.43 -4.41 -20.25
C ASN A 240 -7.77 -5.03 -20.72
N ASP A 241 -8.81 -4.21 -20.85
CA ASP A 241 -10.16 -4.58 -21.26
C ASP A 241 -10.71 -5.85 -20.58
N ASN A 242 -10.35 -6.08 -19.32
CA ASN A 242 -10.73 -7.29 -18.59
C ASN A 242 -12.06 -7.12 -17.83
N PRO A 243 -13.16 -7.75 -18.28
CA PRO A 243 -14.46 -7.62 -17.62
C PRO A 243 -14.54 -8.35 -16.26
N GLY A 244 -13.58 -9.20 -15.92
CA GLY A 244 -13.46 -9.85 -14.61
C GLY A 244 -12.85 -8.94 -13.54
N LEU A 245 -12.38 -7.75 -13.92
CA LEU A 245 -11.76 -6.77 -13.04
C LEU A 245 -12.57 -5.48 -13.01
N MET A 246 -12.34 -4.67 -11.94
CA MET A 246 -13.03 -3.41 -11.74
C MET A 246 -12.08 -2.43 -11.04
N ALA A 247 -11.57 -1.46 -11.82
CA ALA A 247 -10.78 -0.36 -11.30
C ALA A 247 -11.69 0.71 -10.67
N MET A 248 -11.36 1.17 -9.47
CA MET A 248 -12.21 2.09 -8.71
C MET A 248 -11.37 3.17 -8.02
N PRO A 249 -11.93 4.36 -7.72
CA PRO A 249 -11.26 5.36 -6.89
C PRO A 249 -10.86 4.81 -5.52
N LEU A 250 -9.68 5.23 -5.01
CA LEU A 250 -9.22 4.81 -3.68
C LEU A 250 -10.16 5.22 -2.55
N SER A 251 -10.90 6.33 -2.72
CA SER A 251 -11.95 6.72 -1.77
C SER A 251 -13.06 5.67 -1.60
N TYR A 252 -13.25 4.81 -2.60
CA TYR A 252 -14.16 3.67 -2.52
C TYR A 252 -13.44 2.39 -2.09
N VAL A 253 -12.34 2.05 -2.76
CA VAL A 253 -11.61 0.79 -2.50
C VAL A 253 -11.11 0.72 -1.06
N ASN A 254 -10.64 1.86 -0.53
CA ASN A 254 -10.06 1.98 0.80
C ASN A 254 -11.08 2.38 1.88
N ASP A 255 -12.36 2.54 1.54
CA ASP A 255 -13.39 2.82 2.56
C ASP A 255 -13.56 1.58 3.47
N PRO A 256 -13.29 1.69 4.79
CA PRO A 256 -13.43 0.56 5.72
C PRO A 256 -14.83 -0.08 5.72
N TYR A 257 -15.87 0.70 5.47
CA TYR A 257 -17.24 0.16 5.37
C TYR A 257 -17.48 -0.60 4.08
N VAL A 258 -16.82 -0.24 2.98
CA VAL A 258 -16.85 -0.99 1.72
C VAL A 258 -16.03 -2.27 1.88
N ILE A 259 -14.82 -2.17 2.43
CA ILE A 259 -13.96 -3.33 2.70
C ILE A 259 -14.69 -4.36 3.59
N ALA A 260 -15.35 -3.90 4.66
CA ALA A 260 -16.08 -4.73 5.62
C ALA A 260 -17.26 -5.50 5.01
N LYS A 261 -17.81 -5.05 3.88
CA LYS A 261 -18.88 -5.77 3.16
C LYS A 261 -18.41 -7.03 2.45
N ASN A 262 -17.10 -7.25 2.34
CA ASN A 262 -16.54 -8.51 1.86
C ASN A 262 -16.33 -9.44 3.07
N ASP A 263 -17.18 -10.46 3.21
CA ASP A 263 -17.03 -11.46 4.26
C ASP A 263 -15.68 -12.20 4.13
N GLY A 264 -15.08 -12.57 5.25
CA GLY A 264 -13.78 -13.24 5.27
C GLY A 264 -12.66 -12.40 4.67
N MET A 265 -12.71 -11.09 4.85
CA MET A 265 -11.66 -10.18 4.37
C MET A 265 -10.33 -10.44 5.06
N ILE A 266 -9.31 -10.79 4.31
CA ILE A 266 -7.94 -11.03 4.77
C ILE A 266 -7.06 -9.90 4.25
N SER A 267 -6.69 -8.99 5.14
CA SER A 267 -5.83 -7.84 4.85
C SER A 267 -4.39 -8.12 5.29
N ILE A 268 -3.41 -7.91 4.39
CA ILE A 268 -2.01 -8.24 4.62
C ILE A 268 -1.14 -7.07 4.18
N ASN A 269 -0.48 -6.43 5.16
CA ASN A 269 0.32 -5.23 4.95
C ASN A 269 1.70 -5.39 5.57
N GLY A 270 2.72 -4.81 4.92
CA GLY A 270 4.06 -4.71 5.47
C GLY A 270 4.17 -3.60 6.51
N CYS A 271 4.96 -3.81 7.55
CA CYS A 271 5.33 -2.77 8.51
C CYS A 271 6.84 -2.76 8.74
N LEU A 272 7.35 -1.70 9.37
CA LEU A 272 8.76 -1.54 9.67
C LEU A 272 9.10 -2.02 11.08
N ASN A 273 8.39 -1.52 12.08
CA ASN A 273 8.61 -1.85 13.49
C ASN A 273 7.28 -1.95 14.23
N ALA A 274 7.28 -2.70 15.34
CA ALA A 274 6.18 -2.73 16.30
C ALA A 274 6.73 -2.74 17.72
N ASP A 275 5.98 -2.20 18.70
CA ASP A 275 6.40 -2.16 20.09
C ASP A 275 5.62 -3.15 20.99
N LEU A 276 6.05 -3.30 22.23
CA LEU A 276 5.40 -4.20 23.19
C LEU A 276 3.94 -3.83 23.50
N TYR A 277 3.54 -2.59 23.23
CA TYR A 277 2.16 -2.13 23.42
C TYR A 277 1.27 -2.44 22.20
N GLY A 278 1.88 -2.86 21.09
CA GLY A 278 1.18 -3.16 19.83
C GLY A 278 0.94 -1.93 18.96
N GLN A 279 1.71 -0.84 19.15
CA GLN A 279 1.80 0.23 18.17
C GLN A 279 2.62 -0.24 16.98
N VAL A 280 2.31 0.24 15.76
CA VAL A 280 3.00 -0.17 14.53
C VAL A 280 3.37 1.03 13.69
N ALA A 281 4.66 1.13 13.34
CA ALA A 281 5.22 2.09 12.41
C ALA A 281 5.48 1.41 11.07
N SER A 282 4.98 2.00 9.98
CA SER A 282 5.12 1.47 8.62
C SER A 282 5.65 2.50 7.63
N GLU A 283 5.50 3.78 7.93
CA GLU A 283 5.85 4.88 7.02
C GLU A 283 7.13 5.61 7.40
N SER A 284 7.64 5.41 8.61
CA SER A 284 8.86 6.06 9.10
C SER A 284 9.76 5.11 9.88
N ALA A 285 11.04 5.47 9.97
CA ALA A 285 12.01 4.92 10.90
C ALA A 285 12.55 6.08 11.75
N GLY A 286 12.15 6.15 13.01
CA GLY A 286 12.22 7.39 13.76
C GLY A 286 11.38 8.47 13.07
N THR A 287 11.95 9.65 12.89
CA THR A 287 11.33 10.76 12.14
C THR A 287 11.62 10.74 10.64
N ARG A 288 12.46 9.81 10.16
CA ARG A 288 12.80 9.69 8.75
C ARG A 288 11.66 9.08 7.96
N GLN A 289 11.16 9.79 6.94
CA GLN A 289 10.12 9.28 6.05
C GLN A 289 10.66 8.15 5.18
N ILE A 290 9.99 7.01 5.17
CA ILE A 290 10.35 5.81 4.40
C ILE A 290 9.38 5.55 3.25
N SER A 291 8.08 5.67 3.51
CA SER A 291 7.03 5.45 2.52
C SER A 291 5.90 6.48 2.71
N GLY A 292 4.69 6.08 2.89
CA GLY A 292 3.53 6.92 3.18
C GLY A 292 2.51 6.16 4.00
N THR A 293 1.50 6.87 4.48
CA THR A 293 0.39 6.29 5.24
C THR A 293 -0.34 5.22 4.42
N GLY A 294 -0.55 5.48 3.11
CA GLY A 294 -1.27 4.56 2.24
C GLY A 294 -2.66 4.21 2.77
N GLY A 295 -3.10 2.99 2.47
CA GLY A 295 -4.35 2.43 2.95
C GLY A 295 -4.22 1.37 4.04
N GLN A 296 -3.04 1.21 4.66
CA GLN A 296 -2.85 0.18 5.69
C GLN A 296 -3.90 0.26 6.80
N LEU A 297 -4.12 1.45 7.39
CA LEU A 297 -5.10 1.63 8.45
C LEU A 297 -6.54 1.41 7.95
N ASP A 298 -6.81 1.75 6.67
CA ASP A 298 -8.10 1.53 6.04
C ASP A 298 -8.44 0.04 5.99
N PHE A 299 -7.52 -0.76 5.47
CA PHE A 299 -7.69 -2.20 5.31
C PHE A 299 -7.65 -2.94 6.65
N VAL A 300 -6.80 -2.54 7.60
CA VAL A 300 -6.81 -3.09 8.96
C VAL A 300 -8.17 -2.86 9.62
N THR A 301 -8.71 -1.65 9.52
CA THR A 301 -10.03 -1.31 10.07
C THR A 301 -11.14 -2.10 9.37
N GLY A 302 -11.17 -2.08 8.04
CA GLY A 302 -12.19 -2.75 7.24
C GLY A 302 -12.20 -4.28 7.43
N ALA A 303 -11.03 -4.91 7.46
CA ALA A 303 -10.92 -6.34 7.71
C ALA A 303 -11.34 -6.73 9.14
N THR A 304 -11.07 -5.87 10.13
CA THR A 304 -11.53 -6.09 11.51
C THR A 304 -13.06 -6.00 11.62
N LEU A 305 -13.69 -5.14 10.83
CA LEU A 305 -15.15 -4.99 10.78
C LEU A 305 -15.83 -6.08 9.93
N SER A 306 -15.10 -6.73 9.03
CA SER A 306 -15.60 -7.80 8.17
C SER A 306 -15.96 -9.04 8.99
N ARG A 307 -17.09 -9.67 8.65
CA ARG A 307 -17.50 -10.94 9.28
C ARG A 307 -16.50 -12.05 8.98
N GLY A 308 -15.76 -12.53 9.99
CA GLY A 308 -14.70 -13.53 9.85
C GLY A 308 -13.40 -12.98 9.27
N GLY A 309 -13.30 -11.66 9.10
CA GLY A 309 -12.12 -11.00 8.57
C GLY A 309 -10.95 -10.96 9.56
N LYS A 310 -9.74 -10.78 9.03
CA LYS A 310 -8.49 -10.67 9.79
C LYS A 310 -7.54 -9.70 9.11
N ALA A 311 -6.76 -8.99 9.92
CA ALA A 311 -5.74 -8.06 9.45
C ALA A 311 -4.36 -8.46 9.98
N PHE A 312 -3.38 -8.54 9.09
CA PHE A 312 -2.01 -8.94 9.37
C PHE A 312 -1.05 -7.79 9.04
N LEU A 313 -0.20 -7.46 10.01
CA LEU A 313 0.91 -6.52 9.88
C LEU A 313 2.22 -7.31 9.96
N CYS A 314 2.98 -7.32 8.88
CA CYS A 314 4.05 -8.29 8.64
C CYS A 314 5.40 -7.60 8.55
N MET A 315 6.41 -8.15 9.23
CA MET A 315 7.79 -7.66 9.18
C MET A 315 8.76 -8.80 9.47
N SER A 316 9.99 -8.73 8.95
CA SER A 316 11.08 -9.53 9.52
C SER A 316 11.33 -9.09 10.96
N SER A 317 11.66 -10.01 11.86
CA SER A 317 11.88 -9.69 13.28
C SER A 317 13.10 -8.79 13.52
N THR A 318 14.03 -8.75 12.55
CA THR A 318 15.29 -8.00 12.63
C THR A 318 15.65 -7.33 11.31
N PHE A 319 16.61 -6.41 11.37
CA PHE A 319 17.31 -5.86 10.22
C PHE A 319 18.78 -5.63 10.56
N ARG A 320 19.64 -5.53 9.54
CA ARG A 320 21.03 -5.08 9.70
C ARG A 320 21.17 -3.65 9.22
N ASP A 321 21.86 -2.86 10.00
CA ASP A 321 22.23 -1.50 9.59
C ASP A 321 23.41 -1.49 8.59
N LYS A 322 23.83 -0.30 8.16
CA LYS A 322 24.97 -0.14 7.24
C LYS A 322 26.31 -0.64 7.80
N ALA A 323 26.44 -0.71 9.13
CA ALA A 323 27.63 -1.25 9.82
C ALA A 323 27.55 -2.77 9.99
N GLY A 324 26.44 -3.42 9.59
CA GLY A 324 26.19 -4.85 9.73
C GLY A 324 25.66 -5.25 11.10
N VAL A 325 25.36 -4.30 11.98
CA VAL A 325 24.81 -4.56 13.32
C VAL A 325 23.36 -5.02 13.20
N LEU A 326 23.03 -6.11 13.91
CA LEU A 326 21.68 -6.66 13.97
C LEU A 326 20.83 -5.88 14.98
N HIS A 327 19.64 -5.45 14.54
CA HIS A 327 18.68 -4.73 15.35
C HIS A 327 17.32 -5.44 15.35
N SER A 328 16.62 -5.40 16.49
CA SER A 328 15.25 -5.88 16.60
C SER A 328 14.27 -4.88 15.96
N ARG A 329 13.24 -5.41 15.29
CA ARG A 329 12.07 -4.64 14.84
C ARG A 329 10.91 -4.70 15.83
N VAL A 330 10.97 -5.63 16.79
CA VAL A 330 10.10 -5.59 17.97
C VAL A 330 10.81 -4.73 19.01
N LEU A 331 10.21 -3.60 19.37
CA LEU A 331 10.82 -2.57 20.23
C LEU A 331 10.19 -2.58 21.62
N PRO A 332 10.93 -2.18 22.66
CA PRO A 332 10.35 -1.99 24.00
C PRO A 332 9.19 -0.96 24.00
N HIS A 333 9.41 0.15 23.35
CA HIS A 333 8.45 1.23 23.03
C HIS A 333 9.03 2.09 21.92
N PHE A 334 8.16 2.83 21.22
CA PHE A 334 8.65 3.82 20.26
C PHE A 334 9.25 5.05 20.97
N GLY A 335 10.36 5.54 20.42
CA GLY A 335 11.10 6.70 20.94
C GLY A 335 10.97 7.95 20.06
N GLY A 336 10.00 8.01 19.16
CA GLY A 336 9.81 9.13 18.22
C GLY A 336 9.42 8.71 16.81
N ASP A 337 9.12 7.44 16.59
CA ASP A 337 8.60 6.94 15.31
C ASP A 337 7.20 7.47 15.05
N ILE A 338 6.87 7.68 13.78
CA ILE A 338 5.51 8.02 13.35
C ILE A 338 4.67 6.73 13.34
N ILE A 339 3.58 6.73 14.11
CA ILE A 339 2.71 5.57 14.25
C ILE A 339 1.69 5.53 13.11
N THR A 340 1.78 4.52 12.26
CA THR A 340 0.87 4.32 11.14
C THR A 340 -0.40 3.59 11.57
N THR A 341 -0.27 2.55 12.40
CA THR A 341 -1.42 1.83 12.98
C THR A 341 -1.38 1.94 14.50
N PRO A 342 -2.38 2.60 15.12
CA PRO A 342 -2.46 2.73 16.57
C PRO A 342 -2.74 1.36 17.22
N ARG A 343 -2.27 1.19 18.47
CA ARG A 343 -2.40 -0.08 19.21
C ARG A 343 -3.84 -0.58 19.37
N SER A 344 -4.82 0.30 19.31
CA SER A 344 -6.25 -0.04 19.39
C SER A 344 -6.79 -0.68 18.11
N GLN A 345 -6.06 -0.58 16.98
CA GLN A 345 -6.44 -1.12 15.68
C GLN A 345 -5.57 -2.32 15.25
N ALA A 346 -4.38 -2.51 15.82
CA ALA A 346 -3.53 -3.63 15.49
C ALA A 346 -4.20 -4.96 15.87
N TYR A 347 -4.31 -5.89 14.89
CA TYR A 347 -4.96 -7.18 15.07
C TYR A 347 -3.92 -8.31 15.16
N TYR A 348 -3.31 -8.71 14.05
CA TYR A 348 -2.17 -9.64 14.07
C TYR A 348 -0.88 -8.89 13.71
N VAL A 349 0.19 -9.18 14.44
CA VAL A 349 1.56 -8.86 14.03
C VAL A 349 2.27 -10.17 13.73
N VAL A 350 2.97 -10.25 12.59
CA VAL A 350 3.57 -11.50 12.11
C VAL A 350 5.04 -11.28 11.79
N THR A 351 5.87 -12.19 12.29
CA THR A 351 7.29 -12.32 11.92
C THR A 351 7.57 -13.74 11.45
N GLU A 352 8.80 -14.06 11.08
CA GLU A 352 9.24 -15.42 10.77
C GLU A 352 9.14 -16.38 11.96
N TYR A 353 8.97 -15.87 13.18
CA TYR A 353 8.84 -16.67 14.42
C TYR A 353 7.39 -16.96 14.82
N GLY A 354 6.40 -16.36 14.17
CA GLY A 354 5.00 -16.62 14.44
C GLY A 354 4.06 -15.45 14.19
N ALA A 355 2.80 -15.63 14.59
CA ALA A 355 1.73 -14.65 14.48
C ALA A 355 1.16 -14.32 15.87
N ALA A 356 1.31 -13.08 16.30
CA ALA A 356 0.79 -12.56 17.56
C ALA A 356 -0.58 -11.90 17.34
N ASN A 357 -1.63 -12.50 17.90
CA ASN A 357 -2.95 -11.87 17.94
C ASN A 357 -3.02 -10.87 19.11
N LEU A 358 -3.24 -9.60 18.83
CA LEU A 358 -3.27 -8.50 19.81
C LEU A 358 -4.69 -8.02 20.13
N ALA A 359 -5.70 -8.46 19.38
CA ALA A 359 -7.07 -8.00 19.55
C ALA A 359 -7.65 -8.45 20.90
N GLY A 360 -8.27 -7.51 21.63
CA GLY A 360 -8.90 -7.79 22.92
C GLY A 360 -7.93 -8.13 24.07
N ARG A 361 -6.62 -8.02 23.85
CA ARG A 361 -5.60 -8.37 24.84
C ARG A 361 -5.16 -7.17 25.67
N SER A 362 -4.90 -7.41 26.95
CA SER A 362 -4.28 -6.45 27.88
C SER A 362 -2.85 -6.11 27.44
N THR A 363 -2.28 -5.03 27.97
CA THR A 363 -0.88 -4.65 27.69
C THR A 363 0.10 -5.78 28.04
N TRP A 364 -0.17 -6.49 29.13
CA TRP A 364 0.63 -7.63 29.58
C TRP A 364 0.62 -8.77 28.53
N GLU A 365 -0.58 -9.21 28.11
CA GLU A 365 -0.75 -10.27 27.11
C GLU A 365 -0.19 -9.88 25.73
N ARG A 366 -0.26 -8.58 25.37
CA ARG A 366 0.34 -8.05 24.14
C ARG A 366 1.85 -8.15 24.18
N ALA A 367 2.48 -7.71 25.28
CA ALA A 367 3.92 -7.77 25.43
C ALA A 367 4.43 -9.23 25.37
N ASP A 368 3.75 -10.18 26.05
CA ASP A 368 4.06 -11.60 26.00
C ASP A 368 3.99 -12.14 24.55
N ALA A 369 2.89 -11.81 23.83
CA ALA A 369 2.71 -12.22 22.44
C ALA A 369 3.76 -11.59 21.51
N MET A 370 4.09 -10.30 21.67
CA MET A 370 5.11 -9.63 20.86
C MET A 370 6.52 -10.18 21.11
N ILE A 371 6.86 -10.50 22.36
CA ILE A 371 8.15 -11.12 22.71
C ILE A 371 8.24 -12.52 22.11
N SER A 372 7.14 -13.28 22.06
CA SER A 372 7.14 -14.65 21.50
C SER A 372 7.53 -14.67 20.02
N ILE A 373 7.19 -13.60 19.25
CA ILE A 373 7.49 -13.46 17.83
C ILE A 373 8.76 -12.64 17.54
N ALA A 374 9.43 -12.11 18.57
CA ALA A 374 10.72 -11.44 18.43
C ALA A 374 11.84 -12.44 18.15
N HIS A 375 12.92 -11.96 17.53
CA HIS A 375 14.13 -12.77 17.35
C HIS A 375 14.66 -13.26 18.71
N PRO A 376 15.07 -14.53 18.86
CA PRO A 376 15.48 -15.09 20.16
C PRO A 376 16.52 -14.26 20.90
N ASP A 377 17.52 -13.73 20.22
CA ASP A 377 18.61 -12.96 20.82
C ASP A 377 18.14 -11.67 21.54
N PHE A 378 16.95 -11.16 21.21
CA PHE A 378 16.40 -9.91 21.79
C PHE A 378 15.33 -10.15 22.85
N ARG A 379 14.86 -11.40 23.06
CA ARG A 379 13.73 -11.69 23.95
C ARG A 379 14.02 -11.33 25.41
N ASP A 380 15.21 -11.64 25.89
CA ASP A 380 15.61 -11.33 27.29
C ASP A 380 15.72 -9.82 27.54
N GLU A 381 16.15 -9.05 26.54
CA GLU A 381 16.16 -7.60 26.62
C GLU A 381 14.75 -7.03 26.69
N LEU A 382 13.84 -7.52 25.82
CA LEU A 382 12.44 -7.11 25.79
C LEU A 382 11.72 -7.47 27.09
N ILE A 383 12.01 -8.63 27.69
CA ILE A 383 11.49 -9.02 29.00
C ILE A 383 11.91 -8.04 30.09
N ARG A 384 13.22 -7.71 30.17
CA ARG A 384 13.72 -6.73 31.12
C ARG A 384 13.10 -5.35 30.93
N ALA A 385 12.92 -4.93 29.67
CA ALA A 385 12.25 -3.67 29.34
C ALA A 385 10.80 -3.65 29.79
N ALA A 386 10.05 -4.75 29.63
CA ALA A 386 8.68 -4.88 30.09
C ALA A 386 8.57 -4.77 31.62
N GLU A 387 9.53 -5.34 32.37
CA GLU A 387 9.65 -5.21 33.82
C GLU A 387 9.92 -3.76 34.24
N GLN A 388 10.87 -3.10 33.59
CA GLN A 388 11.20 -1.69 33.84
C GLN A 388 10.02 -0.75 33.58
N GLN A 389 9.25 -1.04 32.53
CA GLN A 389 8.03 -0.30 32.15
C GLN A 389 6.81 -0.69 33.01
N LYS A 390 6.97 -1.62 33.95
CA LYS A 390 5.89 -2.13 34.82
C LYS A 390 4.69 -2.70 34.04
N ILE A 391 4.96 -3.29 32.86
CA ILE A 391 3.95 -4.04 32.10
C ILE A 391 3.53 -5.28 32.91
N TRP A 392 4.50 -5.92 33.59
CA TRP A 392 4.28 -6.94 34.62
C TRP A 392 5.31 -6.81 35.75
N LEU A 393 5.05 -7.51 36.86
CA LEU A 393 6.03 -7.69 37.93
C LEU A 393 6.81 -8.99 37.71
N PRO A 394 8.07 -9.10 38.21
CA PRO A 394 8.83 -10.35 38.13
C PRO A 394 8.10 -11.56 38.71
N SER A 395 7.23 -11.35 39.70
CA SER A 395 6.46 -12.41 40.36
C SER A 395 5.31 -13.00 39.51
N ASN A 396 4.82 -12.30 38.48
CA ASN A 396 3.76 -12.75 37.59
C ASN A 396 4.19 -12.83 36.12
N LYS A 397 5.50 -12.82 35.89
CA LYS A 397 6.09 -13.10 34.58
C LYS A 397 6.02 -14.60 34.31
N ARG A 398 5.80 -14.97 33.05
CA ARG A 398 5.87 -16.35 32.58
C ARG A 398 7.26 -16.79 32.22
#